data_b4dc449fa0c40d0c9d5efbf5d45689b7
#
_entry.id   b4dc449fa0c40d0c9d5efbf5d45689b7
#
_cell.length_a   1.000
_cell.length_b   1.000
_cell.length_c   1.000
_cell.angle_alpha   90.00
_cell.angle_beta   90.00
_cell.angle_gamma   90.00
#
_symmetry.space_group_name_H-M   'P 1'
#
loop_
_entity.id
_entity.type
_entity.pdbx_description
1 polymer ?
#
loop_
_entity_poly.entity_id
_entity_poly.type
_entity_poly.pdbx_seq_one_letter_code
_entity_poly.pdbx_strand_id
1 'polypeptide(L)'
;IFNDKAFGTAGNRVVIEEFLEGEEASFIAVVSKDKVIPLATSQDHKAVGDGDVGLNTGGMGAYSPAPIVTEEIHKKILNEVMYPTMNGLINEGSPYLGFLYAGLMIKDNEIKVLEFNCRFGDPETQPILLRLNSSLVELCKAAIDDELDTYSIHWTEKHSCGVVIASEGYPEDYESNKKVSIKENNIKDSKLFHAGTKYENETVLTCLLYTSDAADESRG
;
A
#
# COMPACT_ATOMS: atom_id res chain seq x y z
N ILE A 1 -21.53 -5.27 -16.08
CA ILE A 1 -20.83 -3.99 -16.25
C ILE A 1 -21.50 -3.20 -17.38
N PHE A 2 -21.49 -3.68 -18.62
CA PHE A 2 -21.99 -2.91 -19.77
C PHE A 2 -23.51 -2.75 -19.78
N ASN A 3 -24.27 -3.80 -19.48
CA ASN A 3 -25.73 -3.77 -19.55
C ASN A 3 -26.39 -3.06 -18.36
N ASP A 4 -25.85 -3.25 -17.17
CA ASP A 4 -26.45 -2.75 -15.94
C ASP A 4 -25.97 -1.35 -15.56
N LYS A 5 -24.96 -0.82 -16.28
CA LYS A 5 -24.34 0.48 -16.01
C LYS A 5 -23.98 0.69 -14.54
N ALA A 6 -23.63 -0.40 -13.85
CA ALA A 6 -23.34 -0.40 -12.42
C ALA A 6 -22.24 0.62 -12.01
N PHE A 7 -21.36 0.95 -12.94
CA PHE A 7 -20.26 1.92 -12.76
C PHE A 7 -20.47 3.21 -13.58
N GLY A 8 -21.72 3.50 -13.98
CA GLY A 8 -22.00 4.71 -14.77
C GLY A 8 -21.15 4.82 -16.04
N THR A 9 -20.58 6.00 -16.29
CA THR A 9 -19.72 6.25 -17.45
C THR A 9 -18.36 5.54 -17.39
N ALA A 10 -17.86 5.22 -16.21
CA ALA A 10 -16.62 4.46 -16.05
C ALA A 10 -16.71 3.06 -16.67
N GLY A 11 -17.90 2.45 -16.68
CA GLY A 11 -18.15 1.18 -17.34
C GLY A 11 -18.15 1.19 -18.87
N ASN A 12 -18.02 2.34 -19.52
CA ASN A 12 -17.94 2.42 -20.98
C ASN A 12 -16.64 1.86 -21.56
N ARG A 13 -15.61 1.74 -20.73
CA ARG A 13 -14.30 1.26 -21.10
C ARG A 13 -13.77 0.35 -20.00
N VAL A 14 -13.34 -0.87 -20.36
CA VAL A 14 -12.80 -1.84 -19.42
C VAL A 14 -11.48 -2.37 -19.94
N VAL A 15 -10.60 -2.73 -19.04
CA VAL A 15 -9.36 -3.46 -19.30
C VAL A 15 -9.63 -4.92 -18.92
N ILE A 16 -9.25 -5.85 -19.77
CA ILE A 16 -9.33 -7.29 -19.54
C ILE A 16 -7.90 -7.81 -19.55
N GLU A 17 -7.48 -8.34 -18.42
CA GLU A 17 -6.13 -8.83 -18.20
C GLU A 17 -6.13 -10.34 -17.94
N GLU A 18 -4.96 -10.94 -17.97
CA GLU A 18 -4.74 -12.32 -17.55
C GLU A 18 -5.09 -12.46 -16.06
N PHE A 19 -5.77 -13.54 -15.70
CA PHE A 19 -5.92 -13.88 -14.29
C PHE A 19 -4.58 -14.40 -13.76
N LEU A 20 -4.01 -13.68 -12.79
CA LEU A 20 -2.73 -14.03 -12.20
C LEU A 20 -2.95 -14.87 -10.94
N GLU A 21 -2.17 -15.95 -10.84
CA GLU A 21 -2.08 -16.77 -9.64
C GLU A 21 -0.75 -16.54 -8.93
N GLY A 22 -0.74 -16.57 -7.61
CA GLY A 22 0.48 -16.39 -6.81
C GLY A 22 0.20 -15.76 -5.48
N GLU A 23 1.22 -15.21 -4.86
CA GLU A 23 1.12 -14.39 -3.67
C GLU A 23 1.35 -12.91 -4.01
N GLU A 24 0.46 -12.05 -3.56
CA GLU A 24 0.62 -10.62 -3.73
C GLU A 24 1.72 -10.09 -2.79
N ALA A 25 2.50 -9.13 -3.26
CA ALA A 25 3.47 -8.41 -2.47
C ALA A 25 3.51 -6.94 -2.87
N SER A 26 3.72 -6.09 -1.87
CA SER A 26 3.86 -4.65 -2.03
C SER A 26 5.33 -4.27 -1.95
N PHE A 27 5.86 -3.73 -3.05
CA PHE A 27 7.22 -3.24 -3.12
C PHE A 27 7.22 -1.73 -3.31
N ILE A 28 7.63 -1.01 -2.28
CA ILE A 28 7.60 0.46 -2.28
C ILE A 28 9.03 0.97 -2.26
N ALA A 29 9.32 1.98 -3.06
CA ALA A 29 10.62 2.65 -3.06
C ALA A 29 10.47 4.16 -3.05
N VAL A 30 11.47 4.84 -2.49
CA VAL A 30 11.69 6.27 -2.73
C VAL A 30 12.53 6.43 -3.97
N VAL A 31 12.05 7.26 -4.86
CA VAL A 31 12.63 7.47 -6.17
C VAL A 31 12.98 8.94 -6.36
N SER A 32 14.14 9.21 -6.91
CA SER A 32 14.54 10.52 -7.42
C SER A 32 15.27 10.34 -8.73
N LYS A 33 14.62 10.69 -9.84
CA LYS A 33 15.15 10.49 -11.20
C LYS A 33 15.55 9.03 -11.46
N ASP A 34 16.85 8.74 -11.54
CA ASP A 34 17.43 7.41 -11.78
C ASP A 34 17.79 6.64 -10.50
N LYS A 35 17.60 7.27 -9.34
CA LYS A 35 17.94 6.70 -8.03
C LYS A 35 16.73 6.07 -7.38
N VAL A 36 16.89 4.88 -6.84
CA VAL A 36 15.83 4.10 -6.20
C VAL A 36 16.33 3.56 -4.86
N ILE A 37 15.69 3.97 -3.76
CA ILE A 37 15.90 3.36 -2.43
C ILE A 37 14.67 2.53 -2.09
N PRO A 38 14.76 1.19 -2.09
CA PRO A 38 13.66 0.34 -1.67
C PRO A 38 13.40 0.49 -0.17
N LEU A 39 12.13 0.52 0.18
CA LEU A 39 11.67 0.44 1.57
C LEU A 39 11.55 -1.03 2.00
N ALA A 40 11.24 -1.26 3.27
CA ALA A 40 10.92 -2.60 3.73
C ALA A 40 9.72 -3.16 2.96
N THR A 41 9.82 -4.42 2.55
CA THR A 41 8.73 -5.10 1.82
C THR A 41 7.52 -5.32 2.71
N SER A 42 6.35 -5.40 2.12
CA SER A 42 5.10 -5.65 2.82
C SER A 42 4.20 -6.57 2.00
N GLN A 43 3.25 -7.16 2.67
CA GLN A 43 2.20 -7.95 2.05
C GLN A 43 0.89 -7.57 2.70
N ASP A 44 -0.08 -7.12 1.89
CA ASP A 44 -1.43 -6.78 2.33
C ASP A 44 -2.40 -7.95 2.07
N HIS A 45 -3.54 -7.89 2.74
CA HIS A 45 -4.61 -8.87 2.60
C HIS A 45 -5.90 -8.14 2.22
N LYS A 46 -6.30 -8.28 0.97
CA LYS A 46 -7.42 -7.54 0.38
C LYS A 46 -8.76 -8.22 0.60
N ALA A 47 -8.79 -9.54 0.71
CA ALA A 47 -10.04 -10.26 0.91
C ALA A 47 -10.60 -10.02 2.33
N VAL A 48 -11.92 -9.84 2.43
CA VAL A 48 -12.60 -9.51 3.70
C VAL A 48 -12.65 -10.68 4.68
N GLY A 49 -12.60 -11.91 4.18
CA GLY A 49 -12.78 -13.12 4.99
C GLY A 49 -11.48 -13.88 5.27
N ASP A 50 -11.52 -14.70 6.30
CA ASP A 50 -10.42 -15.57 6.68
C ASP A 50 -10.05 -16.53 5.54
N GLY A 51 -8.74 -16.75 5.35
CA GLY A 51 -8.23 -17.62 4.28
C GLY A 51 -8.26 -17.01 2.89
N ASP A 52 -8.19 -15.69 2.80
CA ASP A 52 -8.15 -14.93 1.54
C ASP A 52 -9.36 -15.17 0.64
N VAL A 53 -10.55 -15.16 1.25
CA VAL A 53 -11.81 -15.38 0.56
C VAL A 53 -12.78 -14.21 0.74
N GLY A 54 -13.75 -14.10 -0.17
CA GLY A 54 -14.77 -13.07 -0.13
C GLY A 54 -14.45 -11.89 -1.05
N LEU A 55 -15.09 -10.75 -0.77
CA LEU A 55 -14.93 -9.55 -1.57
C LEU A 55 -13.57 -8.89 -1.28
N ASN A 56 -12.97 -8.34 -2.32
CA ASN A 56 -11.80 -7.49 -2.17
C ASN A 56 -12.19 -6.17 -1.51
N THR A 57 -11.30 -5.69 -0.66
CA THR A 57 -11.41 -4.44 0.10
C THR A 57 -10.23 -3.53 -0.26
N GLY A 58 -10.14 -2.38 0.38
CA GLY A 58 -8.93 -1.54 0.32
C GLY A 58 -7.73 -2.08 1.09
N GLY A 59 -7.87 -3.25 1.75
CA GLY A 59 -6.86 -3.89 2.59
C GLY A 59 -7.34 -4.07 4.02
N MET A 60 -7.35 -5.32 4.48
CA MET A 60 -7.79 -5.66 5.85
C MET A 60 -6.63 -5.74 6.83
N GLY A 61 -5.43 -5.60 6.35
CA GLY A 61 -4.22 -5.59 7.14
C GLY A 61 -3.00 -5.87 6.30
N ALA A 62 -1.83 -5.59 6.87
CA ALA A 62 -0.57 -5.85 6.21
C ALA A 62 0.51 -6.21 7.24
N TYR A 63 1.52 -6.92 6.79
CA TYR A 63 2.70 -7.17 7.59
C TYR A 63 3.99 -6.87 6.82
N SER A 64 5.05 -6.62 7.56
CA SER A 64 6.38 -6.33 7.04
C SER A 64 7.44 -7.02 7.89
N PRO A 65 8.48 -7.67 7.29
CA PRO A 65 8.70 -7.81 5.85
C PRO A 65 7.79 -8.86 5.21
N ALA A 66 7.67 -8.85 3.89
CA ALA A 66 6.99 -9.90 3.12
C ALA A 66 7.91 -11.12 2.94
N PRO A 67 7.57 -12.31 3.47
CA PRO A 67 8.42 -13.49 3.38
C PRO A 67 8.64 -13.98 1.95
N ILE A 68 7.64 -13.77 1.08
CA ILE A 68 7.73 -14.14 -0.34
C ILE A 68 8.80 -13.35 -1.09
N VAL A 69 9.15 -12.16 -0.61
CA VAL A 69 10.20 -11.33 -1.22
C VAL A 69 11.56 -11.70 -0.62
N THR A 70 12.12 -12.80 -1.10
CA THR A 70 13.48 -13.22 -0.77
C THR A 70 14.51 -12.21 -1.30
N GLU A 71 15.79 -12.33 -0.91
CA GLU A 71 16.86 -11.49 -1.46
C GLU A 71 16.99 -11.61 -2.99
N GLU A 72 16.75 -12.79 -3.54
CA GLU A 72 16.77 -13.03 -4.99
C GLU A 72 15.61 -12.29 -5.66
N ILE A 73 14.39 -12.45 -5.16
CA ILE A 73 13.20 -11.77 -5.65
C ILE A 73 13.33 -10.26 -5.50
N HIS A 74 13.87 -9.77 -4.38
CA HIS A 74 14.12 -8.34 -4.18
C HIS A 74 15.02 -7.75 -5.27
N LYS A 75 16.14 -8.42 -5.59
CA LYS A 75 17.04 -8.00 -6.67
C LYS A 75 16.37 -8.06 -8.03
N LYS A 76 15.55 -9.08 -8.25
CA LYS A 76 14.79 -9.25 -9.49
C LYS A 76 13.77 -8.13 -9.65
N ILE A 77 13.02 -7.77 -8.60
CA ILE A 77 12.08 -6.64 -8.62
C ILE A 77 12.80 -5.33 -9.01
N LEU A 78 13.95 -5.06 -8.40
CA LEU A 78 14.72 -3.86 -8.75
C LEU A 78 15.12 -3.84 -10.22
N ASN A 79 15.65 -4.95 -10.72
CA ASN A 79 16.21 -5.02 -12.08
C ASN A 79 15.16 -5.14 -13.18
N GLU A 80 14.06 -5.85 -12.93
CA GLU A 80 13.05 -6.15 -13.94
C GLU A 80 11.82 -5.24 -13.87
N VAL A 81 11.58 -4.58 -12.71
CA VAL A 81 10.41 -3.73 -12.50
C VAL A 81 10.82 -2.29 -12.24
N MET A 82 11.53 -2.02 -11.14
CA MET A 82 11.74 -0.65 -10.68
C MET A 82 12.64 0.16 -11.61
N TYR A 83 13.84 -0.32 -11.93
CA TYR A 83 14.75 0.40 -12.83
C TYR A 83 14.21 0.54 -14.26
N PRO A 84 13.60 -0.48 -14.88
CA PRO A 84 12.97 -0.30 -16.20
C PRO A 84 11.85 0.74 -16.19
N THR A 85 11.02 0.76 -15.16
CA THR A 85 9.94 1.77 -15.01
C THR A 85 10.52 3.17 -14.91
N MET A 86 11.54 3.37 -14.07
CA MET A 86 12.21 4.66 -13.94
C MET A 86 12.84 5.13 -15.22
N ASN A 87 13.58 4.24 -15.89
CA ASN A 87 14.22 4.56 -17.17
C ASN A 87 13.18 4.90 -18.25
N GLY A 88 12.04 4.19 -18.26
CA GLY A 88 10.92 4.49 -19.14
C GLY A 88 10.40 5.90 -18.93
N LEU A 89 10.11 6.29 -17.69
CA LEU A 89 9.63 7.64 -17.34
C LEU A 89 10.63 8.73 -17.70
N ILE A 90 11.93 8.48 -17.48
CA ILE A 90 12.99 9.43 -17.88
C ILE A 90 13.01 9.60 -19.41
N ASN A 91 12.94 8.49 -20.16
CA ASN A 91 12.94 8.51 -21.63
C ASN A 91 11.71 9.21 -22.21
N GLU A 92 10.58 9.15 -21.51
CA GLU A 92 9.35 9.89 -21.87
C GLU A 92 9.38 11.38 -21.45
N GLY A 93 10.48 11.85 -20.85
CA GLY A 93 10.63 13.22 -20.38
C GLY A 93 9.84 13.55 -19.12
N SER A 94 9.42 12.54 -18.37
CA SER A 94 8.65 12.65 -17.13
C SER A 94 9.35 11.95 -15.95
N PRO A 95 10.56 12.40 -15.57
CA PRO A 95 11.30 11.78 -14.47
C PRO A 95 10.49 11.83 -13.17
N TYR A 96 10.46 10.71 -12.44
CA TYR A 96 9.65 10.57 -11.24
C TYR A 96 10.42 11.01 -9.99
N LEU A 97 9.72 11.67 -9.07
CA LEU A 97 10.20 12.02 -7.73
C LEU A 97 9.11 11.70 -6.72
N GLY A 98 9.36 10.79 -5.79
CA GLY A 98 8.41 10.44 -4.74
C GLY A 98 8.43 8.97 -4.36
N PHE A 99 7.33 8.52 -3.76
CA PHE A 99 7.13 7.11 -3.41
C PHE A 99 6.48 6.37 -4.57
N LEU A 100 7.19 5.40 -5.13
CA LEU A 100 6.67 4.51 -6.16
C LEU A 100 6.33 3.16 -5.51
N TYR A 101 5.08 2.79 -5.56
CA TYR A 101 4.56 1.50 -5.15
C TYR A 101 4.38 0.62 -6.38
N ALA A 102 4.89 -0.60 -6.31
CA ALA A 102 4.62 -1.66 -7.27
C ALA A 102 3.86 -2.78 -6.55
N GLY A 103 2.61 -3.01 -6.95
CA GLY A 103 1.83 -4.19 -6.60
C GLY A 103 2.25 -5.35 -7.49
N LEU A 104 2.66 -6.44 -6.88
CA LEU A 104 3.29 -7.56 -7.56
C LEU A 104 2.56 -8.86 -7.27
N MET A 105 2.44 -9.73 -8.26
CA MET A 105 2.08 -11.13 -8.11
C MET A 105 3.33 -11.99 -8.29
N ILE A 106 3.63 -12.82 -7.31
CA ILE A 106 4.84 -13.66 -7.28
C ILE A 106 4.43 -15.12 -7.23
N LYS A 107 4.92 -15.90 -8.20
CA LYS A 107 4.72 -17.34 -8.27
C LYS A 107 5.96 -18.00 -8.86
N ASP A 108 6.47 -19.03 -8.19
CA ASP A 108 7.61 -19.83 -8.69
C ASP A 108 8.83 -19.00 -9.10
N ASN A 109 9.16 -17.94 -8.33
CA ASN A 109 10.18 -16.94 -8.62
C ASN A 109 9.92 -16.08 -9.86
N GLU A 110 8.75 -16.14 -10.46
CA GLU A 110 8.32 -15.20 -11.48
C GLU A 110 7.57 -14.03 -10.86
N ILE A 111 7.77 -12.84 -11.45
CA ILE A 111 7.18 -11.59 -10.98
C ILE A 111 6.32 -11.02 -12.11
N LYS A 112 5.07 -10.73 -11.79
CA LYS A 112 4.18 -9.97 -12.66
C LYS A 112 3.71 -8.72 -11.93
N VAL A 113 3.65 -7.59 -12.64
CA VAL A 113 3.17 -6.33 -12.08
C VAL A 113 1.65 -6.31 -12.20
N LEU A 114 0.99 -6.02 -11.09
CA LEU A 114 -0.45 -5.78 -11.03
C LEU A 114 -0.75 -4.31 -11.32
N GLU A 115 -0.07 -3.42 -10.59
CA GLU A 115 -0.30 -1.98 -10.68
C GLU A 115 0.91 -1.19 -10.17
N PHE A 116 0.95 0.10 -10.53
CA PHE A 116 1.80 1.09 -9.90
C PHE A 116 0.95 2.16 -9.22
N ASN A 117 1.39 2.60 -8.03
CA ASN A 117 0.81 3.73 -7.33
C ASN A 117 1.89 4.77 -7.02
N CYS A 118 1.52 6.05 -7.12
CA CYS A 118 2.42 7.19 -6.87
C CYS A 118 2.31 7.67 -5.42
N ARG A 119 2.22 6.75 -4.48
CA ARG A 119 2.03 6.98 -3.04
C ARG A 119 2.45 5.76 -2.22
N PHE A 120 2.47 5.96 -0.91
CA PHE A 120 2.51 4.81 0.02
C PHE A 120 1.27 3.92 -0.12
N GLY A 121 1.39 2.66 0.30
CA GLY A 121 0.28 1.73 0.39
C GLY A 121 -0.63 2.01 1.61
N ASP A 122 -1.87 1.62 1.52
CA ASP A 122 -2.82 1.55 2.62
C ASP A 122 -3.46 0.14 2.58
N PRO A 123 -3.18 -0.72 3.58
CA PRO A 123 -2.66 -0.42 4.93
C PRO A 123 -1.16 -0.66 5.18
N GLU A 124 -0.31 -0.76 4.17
CA GLU A 124 1.11 -1.13 4.32
C GLU A 124 1.97 -0.06 5.01
N THR A 125 1.58 1.21 4.92
CA THR A 125 2.35 2.34 5.47
C THR A 125 2.66 2.15 6.96
N GLN A 126 1.67 1.78 7.75
CA GLN A 126 1.83 1.65 9.20
C GLN A 126 2.84 0.57 9.58
N PRO A 127 2.73 -0.69 9.11
CA PRO A 127 3.71 -1.72 9.42
C PRO A 127 5.10 -1.41 8.86
N ILE A 128 5.21 -0.83 7.68
CA ILE A 128 6.51 -0.44 7.11
C ILE A 128 7.19 0.62 8.00
N LEU A 129 6.47 1.71 8.32
CA LEU A 129 7.04 2.82 9.09
C LEU A 129 7.31 2.47 10.55
N LEU A 130 6.59 1.53 11.15
CA LEU A 130 6.92 1.01 12.49
C LEU A 130 8.27 0.30 12.54
N ARG A 131 8.79 -0.13 11.40
CA ARG A 131 10.10 -0.76 11.27
C ARG A 131 11.22 0.23 10.94
N LEU A 132 10.88 1.44 10.51
CA LEU A 132 11.86 2.44 10.11
C LEU A 132 12.59 3.03 11.32
N ASN A 133 13.91 2.87 11.37
CA ASN A 133 14.79 3.45 12.39
C ASN A 133 15.47 4.75 11.91
N SER A 134 15.31 5.09 10.63
CA SER A 134 15.80 6.34 10.04
C SER A 134 14.69 7.40 10.02
N SER A 135 15.07 8.65 9.82
CA SER A 135 14.12 9.76 9.66
C SER A 135 13.47 9.73 8.27
N LEU A 136 12.15 9.57 8.22
CA LEU A 136 11.41 9.68 6.95
C LEU A 136 11.54 11.07 6.34
N VAL A 137 11.59 12.12 7.19
CA VAL A 137 11.74 13.51 6.73
C VAL A 137 13.07 13.72 6.04
N GLU A 138 14.17 13.22 6.61
CA GLU A 138 15.48 13.33 6.00
C GLU A 138 15.60 12.50 4.72
N LEU A 139 14.94 11.34 4.66
CA LEU A 139 14.83 10.56 3.41
C LEU A 139 14.12 11.35 2.31
N CYS A 140 13.00 11.99 2.63
CA CYS A 140 12.27 12.83 1.67
C CYS A 140 13.11 14.05 1.22
N LYS A 141 13.85 14.68 2.14
CA LYS A 141 14.77 15.78 1.80
C LYS A 141 15.87 15.31 0.86
N ALA A 142 16.51 14.19 1.17
CA ALA A 142 17.54 13.61 0.31
C ALA A 142 17.00 13.29 -1.10
N ALA A 143 15.76 12.87 -1.21
CA ALA A 143 15.11 12.66 -2.51
C ALA A 143 14.91 13.96 -3.29
N ILE A 144 14.45 15.02 -2.61
CA ILE A 144 14.22 16.35 -3.22
C ILE A 144 15.54 17.00 -3.65
N ASP A 145 16.55 16.87 -2.80
CA ASP A 145 17.87 17.49 -3.00
C ASP A 145 18.78 16.65 -3.94
N ASP A 146 18.26 15.52 -4.48
CA ASP A 146 18.99 14.59 -5.36
C ASP A 146 20.19 13.91 -4.69
N GLU A 147 20.09 13.70 -3.38
CA GLU A 147 21.14 13.17 -2.51
C GLU A 147 20.86 11.74 -2.02
N LEU A 148 19.96 10.99 -2.66
CA LEU A 148 19.61 9.62 -2.24
C LEU A 148 20.82 8.68 -2.17
N ASP A 149 21.83 8.87 -3.01
CA ASP A 149 23.06 8.05 -3.00
C ASP A 149 23.86 8.16 -1.70
N THR A 150 23.69 9.26 -0.97
CA THR A 150 24.40 9.51 0.29
C THR A 150 23.54 9.15 1.51
N TYR A 151 22.27 8.84 1.31
CA TYR A 151 21.35 8.52 2.40
C TYR A 151 21.37 7.03 2.73
N SER A 152 21.55 6.71 4.02
CA SER A 152 21.49 5.34 4.51
C SER A 152 20.21 5.11 5.28
N ILE A 153 19.37 4.20 4.78
CA ILE A 153 18.14 3.80 5.45
C ILE A 153 18.39 2.63 6.40
N HIS A 154 17.84 2.70 7.60
CA HIS A 154 18.00 1.67 8.63
C HIS A 154 16.66 1.14 9.09
N TRP A 155 16.58 -0.18 9.22
CA TRP A 155 15.38 -0.90 9.62
C TRP A 155 15.61 -1.68 10.91
N THR A 156 14.57 -1.84 11.73
CA THR A 156 14.59 -2.85 12.79
C THR A 156 14.49 -4.25 12.18
N GLU A 157 15.13 -5.22 12.84
CA GLU A 157 14.98 -6.64 12.49
C GLU A 157 13.63 -7.24 12.92
N LYS A 158 12.88 -6.51 13.77
CA LYS A 158 11.55 -6.96 14.19
C LYS A 158 10.56 -6.94 13.02
N HIS A 159 9.60 -7.84 13.09
CA HIS A 159 8.43 -7.83 12.22
C HIS A 159 7.36 -6.89 12.77
N SER A 160 6.52 -6.40 11.89
CA SER A 160 5.35 -5.59 12.22
C SER A 160 4.12 -6.14 11.51
N CYS A 161 2.97 -6.01 12.17
CA CYS A 161 1.68 -6.41 11.61
C CYS A 161 0.65 -5.33 11.94
N GLY A 162 -0.07 -4.87 10.95
CA GLY A 162 -1.22 -3.99 11.07
C GLY A 162 -2.50 -4.78 10.80
N VAL A 163 -3.54 -4.54 11.59
CA VAL A 163 -4.88 -5.11 11.40
C VAL A 163 -5.87 -3.97 11.27
N VAL A 164 -6.64 -3.96 10.20
CA VAL A 164 -7.70 -2.98 9.98
C VAL A 164 -8.98 -3.45 10.68
N ILE A 165 -9.51 -2.59 11.52
CA ILE A 165 -10.80 -2.79 12.18
C ILE A 165 -11.82 -1.93 11.45
N ALA A 166 -12.74 -2.57 10.74
CA ALA A 166 -13.78 -1.92 9.97
C ALA A 166 -15.16 -2.00 10.65
N SER A 167 -16.10 -1.16 10.21
CA SER A 167 -17.50 -1.27 10.60
C SER A 167 -18.12 -2.55 10.04
N GLU A 168 -19.09 -3.10 10.75
CA GLU A 168 -19.88 -4.25 10.29
C GLU A 168 -20.55 -3.94 8.95
N GLY A 169 -20.45 -4.88 8.01
CA GLY A 169 -20.95 -4.75 6.64
C GLY A 169 -19.91 -4.33 5.60
N TYR A 170 -18.76 -3.80 6.02
CA TYR A 170 -17.69 -3.44 5.08
C TYR A 170 -17.19 -4.67 4.27
N PRO A 171 -16.92 -4.57 2.96
CA PRO A 171 -16.85 -3.37 2.11
C PRO A 171 -18.18 -2.97 1.42
N GLU A 172 -19.26 -3.63 1.73
CA GLU A 172 -20.59 -3.30 1.16
C GLU A 172 -21.24 -2.15 1.94
N ASP A 173 -22.56 -2.21 2.15
CA ASP A 173 -23.27 -1.20 2.91
C ASP A 173 -22.96 -1.33 4.41
N TYR A 174 -22.35 -0.31 4.99
CA TYR A 174 -22.01 -0.27 6.41
C TYR A 174 -22.46 1.05 7.06
N GLU A 175 -22.74 0.98 8.35
CA GLU A 175 -23.17 2.16 9.11
C GLU A 175 -21.97 3.01 9.56
N SER A 176 -22.07 4.30 9.29
CA SER A 176 -21.15 5.31 9.83
C SER A 176 -21.69 5.92 11.13
N ASN A 177 -20.90 6.80 11.76
CA ASN A 177 -21.24 7.51 13.01
C ASN A 177 -21.46 6.59 14.22
N LYS A 178 -20.93 5.38 14.21
CA LYS A 178 -20.91 4.48 15.37
C LYS A 178 -19.84 4.93 16.35
N LYS A 179 -20.15 4.90 17.64
CA LYS A 179 -19.20 5.22 18.70
C LYS A 179 -18.07 4.19 18.74
N VAL A 180 -16.85 4.67 18.67
CA VAL A 180 -15.65 3.87 18.87
C VAL A 180 -15.22 3.98 20.33
N SER A 181 -15.20 2.84 21.03
CA SER A 181 -14.68 2.76 22.39
C SER A 181 -13.27 2.21 22.36
N ILE A 182 -12.31 3.05 22.72
CA ILE A 182 -10.91 2.66 22.81
C ILE A 182 -10.65 2.26 24.25
N LYS A 183 -10.38 0.98 24.48
CA LYS A 183 -9.88 0.53 25.79
C LYS A 183 -8.39 0.83 25.84
N GLU A 184 -7.91 1.31 26.98
CA GLU A 184 -6.48 1.47 27.20
C GLU A 184 -5.78 0.15 26.88
N ASN A 185 -4.88 0.21 25.91
CA ASN A 185 -4.16 -0.96 25.47
C ASN A 185 -2.81 -1.01 26.18
N ASN A 186 -2.69 -1.95 27.09
CA ASN A 186 -1.43 -2.23 27.80
C ASN A 186 -0.51 -3.19 27.00
N ILE A 187 -0.81 -3.45 25.72
CA ILE A 187 0.07 -4.27 24.89
C ILE A 187 1.30 -3.44 24.54
N LYS A 188 2.41 -3.86 25.09
CA LYS A 188 3.72 -3.29 24.79
C LYS A 188 4.02 -3.43 23.28
N ASP A 189 4.61 -2.41 22.70
CA ASP A 189 4.99 -2.38 21.27
C ASP A 189 3.77 -2.40 20.31
N SER A 190 2.63 -1.88 20.71
CA SER A 190 1.48 -1.68 19.84
C SER A 190 1.07 -0.22 19.73
N LYS A 191 0.48 0.16 18.61
CA LYS A 191 -0.02 1.50 18.34
C LYS A 191 -1.36 1.46 17.62
N LEU A 192 -2.30 2.28 18.07
CA LEU A 192 -3.55 2.52 17.38
C LEU A 192 -3.40 3.69 16.42
N PHE A 193 -3.83 3.50 15.19
CA PHE A 193 -3.94 4.53 14.17
C PHE A 193 -5.40 4.76 13.83
N HIS A 194 -5.79 6.03 13.74
CA HIS A 194 -7.09 6.42 13.26
C HIS A 194 -7.05 6.60 11.74
N ALA A 195 -7.92 5.91 11.03
CA ALA A 195 -8.13 6.07 9.60
C ALA A 195 -9.52 6.67 9.35
N GLY A 196 -10.52 5.87 9.01
CA GLY A 196 -11.90 6.33 8.80
C GLY A 196 -12.65 6.68 10.08
N THR A 197 -12.14 7.62 10.87
CA THR A 197 -12.78 8.09 12.10
C THR A 197 -12.87 9.61 12.14
N LYS A 198 -13.83 10.13 12.89
CA LYS A 198 -13.95 11.56 13.20
C LYS A 198 -14.12 11.79 14.70
N TYR A 199 -13.73 12.95 15.17
CA TYR A 199 -13.93 13.37 16.55
C TYR A 199 -15.05 14.39 16.61
N GLU A 200 -16.10 14.09 17.32
CA GLU A 200 -17.28 14.94 17.43
C GLU A 200 -17.90 14.79 18.84
N ASN A 201 -18.21 15.91 19.48
CA ASN A 201 -18.80 15.96 20.82
C ASN A 201 -18.07 15.06 21.84
N GLU A 202 -16.74 15.22 21.91
CA GLU A 202 -15.86 14.46 22.80
C GLU A 202 -15.89 12.93 22.59
N THR A 203 -16.36 12.50 21.42
CA THR A 203 -16.49 11.09 21.08
C THR A 203 -15.82 10.79 19.74
N VAL A 204 -15.10 9.69 19.66
CA VAL A 204 -14.61 9.14 18.39
C VAL A 204 -15.73 8.35 17.75
N LEU A 205 -16.02 8.66 16.51
CA LEU A 205 -17.06 8.00 15.71
C LEU A 205 -16.44 7.38 14.46
N THR A 206 -17.02 6.27 13.97
CA THR A 206 -16.70 5.78 12.65
C THR A 206 -17.17 6.78 11.61
N CYS A 207 -16.35 7.02 10.61
CA CYS A 207 -16.69 7.78 9.42
C CYS A 207 -16.71 6.83 8.22
N LEU A 208 -16.88 7.33 7.03
CA LEU A 208 -16.63 6.54 5.83
C LEU A 208 -15.17 6.10 5.87
N LEU A 209 -14.93 4.79 5.80
CA LEU A 209 -13.62 4.27 5.48
C LEU A 209 -13.35 4.68 4.02
N TYR A 210 -12.82 5.87 3.87
CA TYR A 210 -12.17 6.24 2.64
C TYR A 210 -10.81 5.53 2.66
N THR A 211 -10.80 4.28 2.29
CA THR A 211 -9.63 3.74 1.63
C THR A 211 -9.72 4.23 0.20
N SER A 212 -9.59 5.54 0.00
CA SER A 212 -9.41 6.05 -1.32
C SER A 212 -8.03 5.61 -1.76
N ASP A 213 -7.98 4.57 -2.54
CA ASP A 213 -6.98 4.51 -3.56
C ASP A 213 -7.14 5.82 -4.36
N ALA A 214 -6.11 6.62 -4.43
CA ALA A 214 -6.15 7.86 -5.23
C ALA A 214 -6.48 7.56 -6.70
N ALA A 215 -6.34 6.32 -7.15
CA ALA A 215 -6.79 5.83 -8.44
C ALA A 215 -8.33 5.66 -8.52
N ASP A 216 -9.02 5.49 -7.39
CA ASP A 216 -10.49 5.38 -7.33
C ASP A 216 -11.20 6.74 -7.21
N GLU A 217 -10.47 7.85 -7.09
CA GLU A 217 -11.05 9.20 -7.04
C GLU A 217 -11.75 9.65 -8.35
N SER A 218 -11.72 8.82 -9.37
CA SER A 218 -12.55 9.03 -10.56
C SER A 218 -14.05 8.79 -10.33
N ARG A 219 -14.48 8.52 -9.09
CA ARG A 219 -15.88 8.48 -8.66
C ARG A 219 -16.35 9.85 -8.16
N GLY A 220 -16.18 10.84 -9.00
CA GLY A 220 -16.83 12.14 -8.89
C GLY A 220 -18.06 12.21 -9.78
#